data_1d9cc467a8a822a0fc85dff4392d759a
#
_entry.id   1d9cc467a8a822a0fc85dff4392d759a
#
_cell.length_a   1.000
_cell.length_b   1.000
_cell.length_c   1.000
_cell.angle_alpha   90.00
_cell.angle_beta   90.00
_cell.angle_gamma   90.00
#
_symmetry.space_group_name_H-M   'P 1'
#
loop_
_entity.id
_entity.type
_entity.pdbx_description
1 polymer ?
#
loop_
_entity_poly.entity_id
_entity_poly.type
_entity_poly.pdbx_seq_one_letter_code
_entity_poly.pdbx_strand_id
1 'polypeptide(L)'
;MRRPLLAVDGDSFAHRAYHALPKKAFRRVDGGPGNALEGFTGMLLRLWQGERPRAVLVAWDTLTAPTYRHTAFTGYQAGREFEPELLEQLDLLPDFVSSAGIVCVKAPGYEADDFLGAAATGEEAAGGNVLVATSDRDAFQLASERTTILQPVRGSAPTRIGPAEVRERYGVEPAQVPDFIALRGDPSDKIPGARGVGEKGAANLLGQYGSLEKMLEEGRFEAEAEALKLYRSLATLDRSAPIPDLPDLEPDWEKLAARASEIGLGRLARLLEDAAAAQ
;
A
#
# COMPACT_ATOMS: atom_id res chain seq x y z
N MET A 1 -15.15 -6.35 20.43
CA MET A 1 -14.37 -5.30 19.70
C MET A 1 -15.01 -5.12 18.33
N ARG A 2 -15.05 -3.88 17.80
CA ARG A 2 -15.50 -3.64 16.42
C ARG A 2 -14.52 -4.33 15.47
N ARG A 3 -15.04 -4.99 14.40
CA ARG A 3 -14.19 -5.57 13.33
C ARG A 3 -13.33 -4.47 12.69
N PRO A 4 -12.08 -4.74 12.32
CA PRO A 4 -11.20 -3.72 11.74
C PRO A 4 -11.62 -3.31 10.34
N LEU A 5 -11.18 -2.12 9.89
CA LEU A 5 -11.12 -1.77 8.47
C LEU A 5 -9.91 -2.48 7.84
N LEU A 6 -10.07 -3.06 6.66
CA LEU A 6 -8.96 -3.56 5.83
C LEU A 6 -8.73 -2.58 4.67
N ALA A 7 -7.59 -1.90 4.69
CA ALA A 7 -7.14 -1.01 3.62
C ALA A 7 -5.99 -1.68 2.85
N VAL A 8 -6.15 -1.87 1.55
CA VAL A 8 -5.23 -2.66 0.70
C VAL A 8 -4.61 -1.76 -0.36
N ASP A 9 -3.30 -1.82 -0.49
CA ASP A 9 -2.54 -1.27 -1.58
C ASP A 9 -2.71 -2.16 -2.83
N GLY A 10 -3.52 -1.66 -3.76
CA GLY A 10 -3.91 -2.39 -4.96
C GLY A 10 -2.75 -2.66 -5.88
N ASP A 11 -1.95 -1.64 -6.15
CA ASP A 11 -0.80 -1.73 -7.06
C ASP A 11 0.27 -2.66 -6.50
N SER A 12 0.66 -2.51 -5.24
CA SER A 12 1.64 -3.38 -4.58
C SER A 12 1.25 -4.85 -4.65
N PHE A 13 -0.02 -5.16 -4.37
CA PHE A 13 -0.54 -6.54 -4.41
C PHE A 13 -0.66 -7.08 -5.85
N ALA A 14 -1.08 -6.25 -6.81
CA ALA A 14 -1.17 -6.63 -8.21
C ALA A 14 0.20 -6.90 -8.82
N HIS A 15 1.18 -6.04 -8.57
CA HIS A 15 2.58 -6.25 -8.97
C HIS A 15 3.13 -7.56 -8.41
N ARG A 16 2.92 -7.78 -7.11
CA ARG A 16 3.36 -9.00 -6.45
C ARG A 16 2.73 -10.25 -7.08
N ALA A 17 1.43 -10.22 -7.37
CA ALA A 17 0.71 -11.30 -8.01
C ALA A 17 1.23 -11.58 -9.42
N TYR A 18 1.42 -10.51 -10.21
CA TYR A 18 1.90 -10.59 -11.58
C TYR A 18 3.26 -11.28 -11.69
N HIS A 19 4.20 -10.92 -10.82
CA HIS A 19 5.54 -11.52 -10.81
C HIS A 19 5.61 -12.89 -10.12
N ALA A 20 4.65 -13.23 -9.26
CA ALA A 20 4.65 -14.51 -8.55
C ALA A 20 4.01 -15.66 -9.35
N LEU A 21 3.07 -15.35 -10.26
CA LEU A 21 2.28 -16.35 -10.99
C LEU A 21 2.67 -16.38 -12.47
N PRO A 22 2.77 -17.58 -13.08
CA PRO A 22 3.13 -17.70 -14.49
C PRO A 22 2.00 -17.23 -15.40
N LYS A 23 2.27 -16.26 -16.26
CA LYS A 23 1.30 -15.68 -17.23
C LYS A 23 0.58 -16.72 -18.08
N LYS A 24 1.28 -17.78 -18.50
CA LYS A 24 0.73 -18.83 -19.39
C LYS A 24 -0.32 -19.71 -18.72
N ALA A 25 -0.30 -19.79 -17.37
CA ALA A 25 -1.24 -20.61 -16.61
C ALA A 25 -2.58 -19.93 -16.33
N PHE A 26 -2.64 -18.62 -16.48
CA PHE A 26 -3.81 -17.80 -16.19
C PHE A 26 -4.11 -16.89 -17.38
N ARG A 27 -4.97 -17.38 -18.30
CA ARG A 27 -5.37 -16.63 -19.48
C ARG A 27 -6.83 -16.30 -19.45
N ARG A 28 -7.15 -15.07 -19.84
CA ARG A 28 -8.51 -14.59 -20.04
C ARG A 28 -9.06 -15.10 -21.39
N VAL A 29 -10.37 -14.99 -21.57
CA VAL A 29 -11.06 -15.39 -22.81
C VAL A 29 -10.58 -14.62 -24.06
N ASP A 30 -10.11 -13.38 -23.88
CA ASP A 30 -9.54 -12.55 -24.94
C ASP A 30 -8.08 -12.93 -25.30
N GLY A 31 -7.52 -13.91 -24.63
CA GLY A 31 -6.14 -14.38 -24.80
C GLY A 31 -5.09 -13.62 -24.00
N GLY A 32 -5.45 -12.52 -23.36
CA GLY A 32 -4.57 -11.76 -22.47
C GLY A 32 -4.23 -12.50 -21.17
N PRO A 33 -3.16 -12.12 -20.46
CA PRO A 33 -2.84 -12.69 -19.16
C PRO A 33 -3.84 -12.22 -18.08
N GLY A 34 -4.13 -13.09 -17.12
CA GLY A 34 -4.98 -12.83 -15.96
C GLY A 34 -4.31 -13.15 -14.63
N ASN A 35 -2.98 -13.33 -14.64
CA ASN A 35 -2.22 -13.76 -13.47
C ASN A 35 -2.22 -12.73 -12.33
N ALA A 36 -2.24 -11.42 -12.63
CA ALA A 36 -2.39 -10.39 -11.61
C ALA A 36 -3.80 -10.41 -11.00
N LEU A 37 -4.85 -10.52 -11.83
CA LEU A 37 -6.24 -10.64 -11.34
C LEU A 37 -6.40 -11.87 -10.42
N GLU A 38 -5.95 -13.05 -10.88
CA GLU A 38 -5.99 -14.30 -10.12
C GLU A 38 -5.27 -14.17 -8.77
N GLY A 39 -4.02 -13.70 -8.79
CA GLY A 39 -3.20 -13.64 -7.59
C GLY A 39 -3.63 -12.55 -6.62
N PHE A 40 -3.96 -11.37 -7.12
CA PHE A 40 -4.49 -10.27 -6.32
C PHE A 40 -5.76 -10.68 -5.58
N THR A 41 -6.76 -11.15 -6.32
CA THR A 41 -8.05 -11.54 -5.75
C THR A 41 -7.91 -12.70 -4.76
N GLY A 42 -7.06 -13.68 -5.07
CA GLY A 42 -6.75 -14.76 -4.14
C GLY A 42 -6.05 -14.30 -2.86
N MET A 43 -5.20 -13.26 -2.91
CA MET A 43 -4.60 -12.66 -1.70
C MET A 43 -5.64 -11.87 -0.91
N LEU A 44 -6.45 -11.06 -1.59
CA LEU A 44 -7.52 -10.27 -0.97
C LEU A 44 -8.53 -11.17 -0.23
N LEU A 45 -8.97 -12.25 -0.88
CA LEU A 45 -9.87 -13.23 -0.27
C LEU A 45 -9.27 -13.85 1.00
N ARG A 46 -7.99 -14.26 0.96
CA ARG A 46 -7.32 -14.81 2.14
C ARG A 46 -7.22 -13.81 3.29
N LEU A 47 -6.92 -12.55 3.00
CA LEU A 47 -6.91 -11.48 4.00
C LEU A 47 -8.30 -11.30 4.60
N TRP A 48 -9.33 -11.23 3.76
CA TRP A 48 -10.71 -11.09 4.23
C TRP A 48 -11.14 -12.26 5.10
N GLN A 49 -10.86 -13.49 4.70
CA GLN A 49 -11.18 -14.70 5.48
C GLN A 49 -10.44 -14.75 6.81
N GLY A 50 -9.17 -14.36 6.84
CA GLY A 50 -8.35 -14.39 8.07
C GLY A 50 -8.69 -13.28 9.05
N GLU A 51 -8.96 -12.07 8.56
CA GLU A 51 -9.11 -10.88 9.40
C GLU A 51 -10.58 -10.51 9.65
N ARG A 52 -11.52 -11.01 8.84
CA ARG A 52 -12.96 -10.72 8.94
C ARG A 52 -13.25 -9.22 9.15
N PRO A 53 -12.76 -8.33 8.25
CA PRO A 53 -12.93 -6.91 8.41
C PRO A 53 -14.40 -6.48 8.32
N ARG A 54 -14.73 -5.29 8.86
CA ARG A 54 -16.05 -4.68 8.70
C ARG A 54 -16.30 -4.13 7.30
N ALA A 55 -15.21 -3.65 6.67
CA ALA A 55 -15.20 -3.10 5.32
C ALA A 55 -13.83 -3.32 4.71
N VAL A 56 -13.77 -3.28 3.37
CA VAL A 56 -12.54 -3.36 2.59
C VAL A 56 -12.44 -2.13 1.69
N LEU A 57 -11.31 -1.42 1.77
CA LEU A 57 -10.90 -0.39 0.84
C LEU A 57 -9.72 -0.92 0.02
N VAL A 58 -9.74 -0.77 -1.29
CA VAL A 58 -8.58 -0.99 -2.16
C VAL A 58 -8.20 0.33 -2.81
N ALA A 59 -6.99 0.78 -2.54
CA ALA A 59 -6.43 2.01 -3.08
C ALA A 59 -5.54 1.72 -4.29
N TRP A 60 -5.59 2.58 -5.30
CA TRP A 60 -4.89 2.43 -6.56
C TRP A 60 -4.16 3.71 -6.96
N ASP A 61 -2.99 3.56 -7.59
CA ASP A 61 -2.25 4.64 -8.20
C ASP A 61 -2.94 5.17 -9.47
N THR A 62 -2.82 6.46 -9.72
CA THR A 62 -3.20 7.05 -11.01
C THR A 62 -1.97 7.09 -11.92
N LEU A 63 -1.72 5.96 -12.64
CA LEU A 63 -0.51 5.79 -13.45
C LEU A 63 -0.43 6.73 -14.66
N THR A 64 -1.54 7.37 -15.06
CA THR A 64 -1.63 8.25 -16.24
C THR A 64 -1.44 9.73 -15.92
N ALA A 65 -1.30 10.10 -14.66
CA ALA A 65 -1.15 11.48 -14.21
C ALA A 65 -0.04 11.60 -13.16
N PRO A 66 0.74 12.69 -13.17
CA PRO A 66 1.73 12.92 -12.13
C PRO A 66 1.04 13.17 -10.78
N THR A 67 1.70 12.72 -9.71
CA THR A 67 1.30 13.05 -8.34
C THR A 67 1.95 14.35 -7.88
N TYR A 68 1.55 14.86 -6.71
CA TYR A 68 2.19 16.03 -6.14
C TYR A 68 3.69 15.80 -5.87
N ARG A 69 4.11 14.56 -5.62
CA ARG A 69 5.51 14.16 -5.43
C ARG A 69 6.32 14.36 -6.71
N HIS A 70 5.78 13.96 -7.86
CA HIS A 70 6.42 14.18 -9.16
C HIS A 70 6.56 15.68 -9.49
N THR A 71 5.58 16.49 -9.07
CA THR A 71 5.63 17.95 -9.25
C THR A 71 6.69 18.59 -8.35
N ALA A 72 6.81 18.09 -7.12
CA ALA A 72 7.78 18.62 -6.15
C ALA A 72 9.22 18.18 -6.47
N PHE A 73 9.42 16.99 -7.02
CA PHE A 73 10.74 16.44 -7.32
C PHE A 73 10.71 15.64 -8.61
N THR A 74 11.31 16.18 -9.68
CA THR A 74 11.36 15.56 -11.01
C THR A 74 12.13 14.24 -11.05
N GLY A 75 12.98 13.96 -10.06
CA GLY A 75 13.68 12.69 -9.87
C GLY A 75 12.84 11.59 -9.22
N TYR A 76 11.68 11.93 -8.64
CA TYR A 76 10.83 10.98 -7.95
C TYR A 76 10.38 9.85 -8.89
N GLN A 77 10.66 8.61 -8.52
CA GLN A 77 10.37 7.39 -9.29
C GLN A 77 10.81 7.44 -10.77
N ALA A 78 11.76 8.31 -11.13
CA ALA A 78 12.19 8.51 -12.50
C ALA A 78 12.69 7.21 -13.14
N GLY A 79 12.23 6.93 -14.37
CA GLY A 79 12.58 5.72 -15.12
C GLY A 79 11.83 4.47 -14.67
N ARG A 80 10.76 4.59 -13.88
CA ARG A 80 9.87 3.46 -13.56
C ARG A 80 9.07 3.09 -14.81
N GLU A 81 9.26 1.87 -15.30
CA GLU A 81 8.56 1.32 -16.46
C GLU A 81 7.76 0.09 -16.05
N PHE A 82 6.60 -0.08 -16.65
CA PHE A 82 5.73 -1.22 -16.41
C PHE A 82 5.54 -2.02 -17.69
N GLU A 83 5.48 -3.34 -17.57
CA GLU A 83 5.13 -4.19 -18.70
C GLU A 83 3.69 -3.88 -19.17
N PRO A 84 3.43 -3.76 -20.49
CA PRO A 84 2.09 -3.45 -21.01
C PRO A 84 1.00 -4.40 -20.51
N GLU A 85 1.32 -5.69 -20.40
CA GLU A 85 0.41 -6.72 -19.88
C GLU A 85 0.06 -6.56 -18.40
N LEU A 86 0.94 -5.90 -17.61
CA LEU A 86 0.63 -5.54 -16.23
C LEU A 86 -0.28 -4.32 -16.17
N LEU A 87 0.03 -3.28 -16.96
CA LEU A 87 -0.80 -2.07 -17.04
C LEU A 87 -2.24 -2.41 -17.41
N GLU A 88 -2.44 -3.30 -18.39
CA GLU A 88 -3.76 -3.78 -18.77
C GLU A 88 -4.51 -4.42 -17.59
N GLN A 89 -3.84 -5.23 -16.79
CA GLN A 89 -4.46 -5.86 -15.62
C GLN A 89 -4.71 -4.88 -14.47
N LEU A 90 -3.83 -3.87 -14.28
CA LEU A 90 -4.05 -2.78 -13.33
C LEU A 90 -5.25 -1.91 -13.69
N ASP A 91 -5.52 -1.72 -14.98
CA ASP A 91 -6.72 -1.00 -15.44
C ASP A 91 -8.01 -1.81 -15.21
N LEU A 92 -7.95 -3.14 -15.31
CA LEU A 92 -9.10 -4.02 -15.10
C LEU A 92 -9.44 -4.26 -13.63
N LEU A 93 -8.44 -4.31 -12.77
CA LEU A 93 -8.57 -4.72 -11.36
C LEU A 93 -9.56 -3.87 -10.54
N PRO A 94 -9.58 -2.51 -10.62
CA PRO A 94 -10.50 -1.71 -9.85
C PRO A 94 -11.97 -2.05 -10.14
N ASP A 95 -12.36 -2.12 -11.40
CA ASP A 95 -13.73 -2.46 -11.82
C ASP A 95 -14.08 -3.91 -11.49
N PHE A 96 -13.13 -4.82 -11.67
CA PHE A 96 -13.31 -6.23 -11.35
C PHE A 96 -13.60 -6.41 -9.86
N VAL A 97 -12.79 -5.83 -8.98
CA VAL A 97 -12.92 -5.95 -7.52
C VAL A 97 -14.14 -5.23 -6.99
N SER A 98 -14.45 -4.03 -7.53
CA SER A 98 -15.62 -3.26 -7.12
C SER A 98 -16.94 -3.96 -7.45
N SER A 99 -16.96 -4.90 -8.40
CA SER A 99 -18.15 -5.70 -8.71
C SER A 99 -18.65 -6.51 -7.50
N ALA A 100 -17.80 -6.85 -6.54
CA ALA A 100 -18.17 -7.46 -5.26
C ALA A 100 -18.66 -6.46 -4.19
N GLY A 101 -18.86 -5.18 -4.52
CA GLY A 101 -19.19 -4.14 -3.57
C GLY A 101 -18.00 -3.64 -2.75
N ILE A 102 -16.78 -4.11 -3.03
CA ILE A 102 -15.55 -3.62 -2.38
C ILE A 102 -15.29 -2.19 -2.83
N VAL A 103 -15.01 -1.32 -1.88
CA VAL A 103 -14.73 0.09 -2.17
C VAL A 103 -13.35 0.23 -2.79
N CYS A 104 -13.28 0.77 -4.00
CA CYS A 104 -12.04 1.11 -4.69
C CYS A 104 -11.88 2.62 -4.74
N VAL A 105 -10.66 3.13 -4.51
CA VAL A 105 -10.35 4.55 -4.60
C VAL A 105 -9.13 4.78 -5.49
N LYS A 106 -9.24 5.81 -6.35
CA LYS A 106 -8.19 6.28 -7.24
C LYS A 106 -8.50 7.74 -7.58
N ALA A 107 -7.55 8.64 -7.45
CA ALA A 107 -7.73 10.02 -7.85
C ALA A 107 -6.42 10.65 -8.35
N PRO A 108 -6.46 11.53 -9.37
CA PRO A 108 -5.29 12.24 -9.84
C PRO A 108 -4.61 13.04 -8.73
N GLY A 109 -3.30 13.08 -8.74
CA GLY A 109 -2.50 13.84 -7.77
C GLY A 109 -2.11 13.05 -6.53
N TYR A 110 -2.75 11.92 -6.25
CA TYR A 110 -2.47 11.05 -5.10
C TYR A 110 -1.91 9.69 -5.53
N GLU A 111 -1.25 9.03 -4.59
CA GLU A 111 -0.82 7.64 -4.69
C GLU A 111 -1.68 6.74 -3.80
N ALA A 112 -1.65 5.43 -4.05
CA ALA A 112 -2.42 4.46 -3.25
C ALA A 112 -2.19 4.64 -1.74
N ASP A 113 -0.94 4.85 -1.35
CA ASP A 113 -0.53 4.99 0.05
C ASP A 113 -1.15 6.21 0.75
N ASP A 114 -1.42 7.31 0.05
CA ASP A 114 -2.09 8.48 0.62
C ASP A 114 -3.51 8.13 1.05
N PHE A 115 -4.23 7.35 0.24
CA PHE A 115 -5.57 6.86 0.61
C PHE A 115 -5.53 5.87 1.76
N LEU A 116 -4.49 5.01 1.85
CA LEU A 116 -4.28 4.14 3.01
C LEU A 116 -4.08 4.97 4.28
N GLY A 117 -3.28 6.03 4.19
CA GLY A 117 -3.04 6.97 5.28
C GLY A 117 -4.31 7.71 5.73
N ALA A 118 -5.10 8.20 4.77
CA ALA A 118 -6.37 8.87 5.03
C ALA A 118 -7.39 7.93 5.67
N ALA A 119 -7.52 6.69 5.14
CA ALA A 119 -8.43 5.68 5.68
C ALA A 119 -8.05 5.28 7.12
N ALA A 120 -6.75 5.07 7.39
CA ALA A 120 -6.26 4.77 8.72
C ALA A 120 -6.58 5.91 9.70
N THR A 121 -6.31 7.15 9.31
CA THR A 121 -6.56 8.34 10.13
C THR A 121 -8.06 8.51 10.44
N GLY A 122 -8.93 8.36 9.44
CA GLY A 122 -10.37 8.48 9.62
C GLY A 122 -10.96 7.39 10.51
N GLU A 123 -10.54 6.13 10.33
CA GLU A 123 -11.03 5.01 11.14
C GLU A 123 -10.55 5.12 12.60
N GLU A 124 -9.27 5.50 12.83
CA GLU A 124 -8.76 5.72 14.18
C GLU A 124 -9.49 6.86 14.89
N ALA A 125 -9.77 7.96 14.20
CA ALA A 125 -10.54 9.08 14.74
C ALA A 125 -11.97 8.67 15.14
N ALA A 126 -12.55 7.69 14.41
CA ALA A 126 -13.83 7.07 14.75
C ALA A 126 -13.73 5.99 15.85
N GLY A 127 -12.54 5.79 16.43
CA GLY A 127 -12.28 4.80 17.49
C GLY A 127 -12.15 3.35 16.99
N GLY A 128 -12.05 3.14 15.68
CA GLY A 128 -11.86 1.83 15.05
C GLY A 128 -10.41 1.38 14.99
N ASN A 129 -10.18 0.17 14.48
CA ASN A 129 -8.87 -0.39 14.21
C ASN A 129 -8.69 -0.60 12.71
N VAL A 130 -7.45 -0.52 12.22
CA VAL A 130 -7.12 -0.63 10.81
C VAL A 130 -6.06 -1.71 10.57
N LEU A 131 -6.23 -2.45 9.49
CA LEU A 131 -5.25 -3.34 8.92
C LEU A 131 -4.87 -2.77 7.55
N VAL A 132 -3.63 -2.33 7.41
CA VAL A 132 -3.10 -1.80 6.16
C VAL A 132 -2.27 -2.88 5.47
N ALA A 133 -2.75 -3.41 4.37
CA ALA A 133 -2.08 -4.47 3.63
C ALA A 133 -1.28 -3.87 2.46
N THR A 134 0.04 -3.80 2.61
CA THR A 134 0.98 -3.29 1.60
C THR A 134 2.35 -3.96 1.72
N SER A 135 3.12 -3.97 0.63
CA SER A 135 4.55 -4.34 0.64
C SER A 135 5.45 -3.14 0.90
N ASP A 136 4.92 -1.93 0.79
CA ASP A 136 5.67 -0.71 0.95
C ASP A 136 6.00 -0.46 2.44
N ARG A 137 7.25 -0.06 2.68
CA ARG A 137 7.76 0.19 4.02
C ARG A 137 7.50 1.62 4.49
N ASP A 138 7.17 2.51 3.55
CA ASP A 138 6.79 3.88 3.87
C ASP A 138 5.49 3.91 4.68
N ALA A 139 4.61 2.94 4.44
CA ALA A 139 3.40 2.72 5.24
C ALA A 139 3.68 2.40 6.72
N PHE A 140 4.92 2.08 7.12
CA PHE A 140 5.27 1.87 8.53
C PHE A 140 5.06 3.12 9.39
N GLN A 141 5.03 4.32 8.78
CA GLN A 141 4.65 5.55 9.46
C GLN A 141 3.19 5.56 9.96
N LEU A 142 2.35 4.63 9.49
CA LEU A 142 0.95 4.48 9.90
C LEU A 142 0.78 3.56 11.11
N ALA A 143 1.82 2.79 11.47
CA ALA A 143 1.72 1.83 12.57
C ALA A 143 1.42 2.55 13.90
N SER A 144 0.40 2.09 14.60
CA SER A 144 -0.06 2.65 15.88
C SER A 144 -0.65 1.55 16.77
N GLU A 145 -1.17 1.92 17.93
CA GLU A 145 -1.93 1.00 18.78
C GLU A 145 -3.24 0.51 18.12
N ARG A 146 -3.69 1.19 17.06
CA ARG A 146 -4.94 0.87 16.34
C ARG A 146 -4.71 0.47 14.89
N THR A 147 -3.56 0.81 14.31
CA THR A 147 -3.21 0.46 12.93
C THR A 147 -2.06 -0.53 12.90
N THR A 148 -2.31 -1.70 12.27
CA THR A 148 -1.31 -2.74 12.03
C THR A 148 -1.06 -2.86 10.53
N ILE A 149 0.20 -2.85 10.11
CA ILE A 149 0.57 -3.12 8.71
C ILE A 149 0.65 -4.64 8.50
N LEU A 150 -0.02 -5.13 7.47
CA LEU A 150 0.03 -6.51 7.02
C LEU A 150 0.98 -6.62 5.82
N GLN A 151 2.21 -6.99 6.08
CA GLN A 151 3.22 -7.17 5.04
C GLN A 151 3.11 -8.57 4.43
N PRO A 152 2.81 -8.72 3.12
CA PRO A 152 2.60 -10.02 2.51
C PRO A 152 3.89 -10.84 2.46
N VAL A 153 3.79 -12.11 2.85
CA VAL A 153 4.89 -13.10 2.80
C VAL A 153 4.48 -14.22 1.84
N ARG A 154 5.45 -14.69 1.03
CA ARG A 154 5.17 -15.77 0.06
C ARG A 154 4.85 -17.07 0.78
N GLY A 155 3.66 -17.62 0.52
CA GLY A 155 3.25 -18.95 1.00
C GLY A 155 2.91 -19.04 2.50
N SER A 156 2.84 -17.90 3.20
CA SER A 156 2.48 -17.85 4.62
C SER A 156 1.53 -16.70 4.93
N ALA A 157 1.05 -16.63 6.18
CA ALA A 157 0.31 -15.49 6.68
C ALA A 157 1.16 -14.20 6.60
N PRO A 158 0.55 -13.02 6.43
CA PRO A 158 1.28 -11.76 6.41
C PRO A 158 1.98 -11.51 7.74
N THR A 159 3.16 -10.90 7.67
CA THR A 159 3.82 -10.40 8.88
C THR A 159 3.06 -9.17 9.38
N ARG A 160 2.75 -9.14 10.67
CA ARG A 160 2.09 -8.02 11.32
C ARG A 160 3.14 -7.06 11.85
N ILE A 161 3.03 -5.80 11.48
CA ILE A 161 3.96 -4.74 11.86
C ILE A 161 3.19 -3.67 12.62
N GLY A 162 3.42 -3.62 13.91
CA GLY A 162 3.00 -2.55 14.80
C GLY A 162 4.18 -1.66 15.18
N PRO A 163 4.02 -0.74 16.15
CA PRO A 163 5.08 0.14 16.58
C PRO A 163 6.34 -0.59 17.10
N ALA A 164 6.17 -1.72 17.76
CA ALA A 164 7.29 -2.51 18.28
C ALA A 164 8.16 -3.07 17.15
N GLU A 165 7.55 -3.61 16.11
CA GLU A 165 8.25 -4.17 14.95
C GLU A 165 8.91 -3.08 14.10
N VAL A 166 8.36 -1.87 14.06
CA VAL A 166 9.01 -0.71 13.41
C VAL A 166 10.28 -0.34 14.17
N ARG A 167 10.21 -0.25 15.51
CA ARG A 167 11.40 -0.01 16.35
C ARG A 167 12.45 -1.10 16.21
N GLU A 168 12.04 -2.36 16.19
CA GLU A 168 12.97 -3.47 16.02
C GLU A 168 13.68 -3.43 14.67
N ARG A 169 12.96 -3.10 13.58
CA ARG A 169 13.50 -3.10 12.22
C ARG A 169 14.36 -1.89 11.90
N TYR A 170 13.92 -0.71 12.31
CA TYR A 170 14.53 0.57 11.90
C TYR A 170 15.18 1.33 13.02
N GLY A 171 14.95 0.95 14.29
CA GLY A 171 15.44 1.67 15.44
C GLY A 171 14.80 3.05 15.66
N VAL A 172 13.62 3.27 15.07
CA VAL A 172 12.88 4.55 15.14
C VAL A 172 11.40 4.31 15.45
N GLU A 173 10.72 5.34 15.94
CA GLU A 173 9.27 5.31 16.11
C GLU A 173 8.56 5.42 14.74
N PRO A 174 7.32 4.90 14.60
CA PRO A 174 6.54 5.06 13.36
C PRO A 174 6.46 6.50 12.86
N ALA A 175 6.24 7.45 13.73
CA ALA A 175 6.17 8.87 13.37
C ALA A 175 7.49 9.44 12.80
N GLN A 176 8.63 8.78 13.07
CA GLN A 176 9.94 9.16 12.56
C GLN A 176 10.30 8.51 11.22
N VAL A 177 9.46 7.62 10.70
CA VAL A 177 9.74 6.91 9.43
C VAL A 177 9.98 7.88 8.26
N PRO A 178 9.20 8.97 8.06
CA PRO A 178 9.50 9.95 7.02
C PRO A 178 10.87 10.63 7.18
N ASP A 179 11.25 11.00 8.39
CA ASP A 179 12.56 11.59 8.69
C ASP A 179 13.69 10.57 8.44
N PHE A 180 13.45 9.32 8.81
CA PHE A 180 14.38 8.22 8.60
C PHE A 180 14.65 8.01 7.11
N ILE A 181 13.59 8.02 6.28
CA ILE A 181 13.69 7.92 4.83
C ILE A 181 14.41 9.14 4.25
N ALA A 182 14.06 10.33 4.69
CA ALA A 182 14.73 11.56 4.24
C ALA A 182 16.24 11.55 4.50
N LEU A 183 16.66 10.97 5.63
CA LEU A 183 18.08 10.87 6.01
C LEU A 183 18.79 9.72 5.29
N ARG A 184 18.19 8.52 5.29
CA ARG A 184 18.77 7.31 4.71
C ARG A 184 18.75 7.33 3.18
N GLY A 185 17.75 7.99 2.61
CA GLY A 185 17.35 7.86 1.22
C GLY A 185 16.46 6.64 0.96
N ASP A 186 15.81 6.65 -0.22
CA ASP A 186 15.08 5.51 -0.76
C ASP A 186 15.38 5.30 -2.23
N PRO A 187 16.06 4.18 -2.61
CA PRO A 187 16.38 3.90 -4.00
C PRO A 187 15.16 3.62 -4.88
N SER A 188 14.04 3.11 -4.32
CA SER A 188 12.82 2.80 -5.07
C SER A 188 12.14 4.09 -5.56
N ASP A 189 12.11 5.11 -4.72
CA ASP A 189 11.55 6.42 -5.03
C ASP A 189 12.59 7.43 -5.54
N LYS A 190 13.84 6.99 -5.68
CA LYS A 190 14.96 7.83 -6.10
C LYS A 190 15.25 8.99 -5.13
N ILE A 191 14.91 8.83 -3.85
CA ILE A 191 15.25 9.79 -2.80
C ILE A 191 16.71 9.59 -2.41
N PRO A 192 17.59 10.60 -2.61
CA PRO A 192 19.04 10.42 -2.40
C PRO A 192 19.44 10.22 -0.94
N GLY A 193 18.73 10.85 0.01
CA GLY A 193 19.11 10.91 1.42
C GLY A 193 20.21 11.94 1.73
N ALA A 194 20.59 12.02 3.00
CA ALA A 194 21.70 12.85 3.48
C ALA A 194 23.04 12.20 3.13
N ARG A 195 24.00 13.02 2.72
CA ARG A 195 25.32 12.54 2.27
C ARG A 195 26.04 11.76 3.39
N GLY A 196 26.36 10.51 3.10
CA GLY A 196 27.09 9.64 4.03
C GLY A 196 26.25 9.06 5.17
N VAL A 197 24.92 9.23 5.13
CA VAL A 197 23.99 8.70 6.14
C VAL A 197 23.31 7.46 5.58
N GLY A 198 23.61 6.30 6.17
CA GLY A 198 22.91 5.06 5.90
C GLY A 198 21.90 4.75 7.01
N GLU A 199 21.27 3.58 6.94
CA GLU A 199 20.21 3.12 7.85
C GLU A 199 20.57 3.29 9.34
N LYS A 200 21.71 2.75 9.78
CA LYS A 200 22.15 2.87 11.17
C LYS A 200 22.46 4.32 11.59
N GLY A 201 23.01 5.11 10.65
CA GLY A 201 23.30 6.52 10.88
C GLY A 201 22.02 7.33 11.07
N ALA A 202 21.01 7.12 10.24
CA ALA A 202 19.70 7.76 10.34
C ALA A 202 19.00 7.41 11.66
N ALA A 203 18.98 6.13 12.05
CA ALA A 203 18.40 5.72 13.33
C ALA A 203 19.11 6.34 14.55
N ASN A 204 20.45 6.38 14.55
CA ASN A 204 21.21 6.99 15.63
C ASN A 204 20.96 8.50 15.73
N LEU A 205 20.92 9.19 14.59
CA LEU A 205 20.61 10.62 14.54
C LEU A 205 19.22 10.91 15.10
N LEU A 206 18.22 10.14 14.67
CA LEU A 206 16.84 10.29 15.16
C LEU A 206 16.71 9.93 16.64
N GLY A 207 17.45 8.94 17.12
CA GLY A 207 17.54 8.64 18.55
C GLY A 207 18.16 9.77 19.38
N GLN A 208 19.13 10.49 18.82
CA GLN A 208 19.81 11.61 19.50
C GLN A 208 19.00 12.92 19.47
N TYR A 209 18.46 13.28 18.31
CA TYR A 209 17.84 14.59 18.07
C TYR A 209 16.29 14.53 18.12
N GLY A 210 15.70 13.39 17.94
CA GLY A 210 14.26 13.17 17.95
C GLY A 210 13.57 13.44 16.60
N SER A 211 14.00 14.44 15.82
CA SER A 211 13.42 14.77 14.50
C SER A 211 14.43 15.46 13.58
N LEU A 212 14.13 15.47 12.29
CA LEU A 212 14.91 16.19 11.28
C LEU A 212 14.93 17.70 11.59
N GLU A 213 13.79 18.28 12.01
CA GLU A 213 13.70 19.69 12.36
C GLU A 213 14.73 20.08 13.42
N LYS A 214 14.79 19.33 14.52
CA LYS A 214 15.74 19.61 15.60
C LYS A 214 17.19 19.50 15.15
N MET A 215 17.50 18.53 14.26
CA MET A 215 18.83 18.43 13.68
C MET A 215 19.19 19.70 12.89
N LEU A 216 18.27 20.20 12.08
CA LEU A 216 18.47 21.41 11.28
C LEU A 216 18.57 22.67 12.17
N GLU A 217 17.74 22.79 13.19
CA GLU A 217 17.80 23.89 14.18
C GLU A 217 19.14 23.93 14.92
N GLU A 218 19.76 22.79 15.18
CA GLU A 218 21.09 22.67 15.80
C GLU A 218 22.25 22.78 14.81
N GLY A 219 21.97 23.21 13.54
CA GLY A 219 22.98 23.44 12.51
C GLY A 219 23.53 22.19 11.85
N ARG A 220 22.87 21.05 12.01
CA ARG A 220 23.23 19.84 11.27
C ARG A 220 22.70 19.93 9.84
N PHE A 221 23.48 19.46 8.88
CA PHE A 221 23.08 19.38 7.46
C PHE A 221 22.66 20.74 6.83
N GLU A 222 23.23 21.89 7.27
CA GLU A 222 22.87 23.21 6.74
C GLU A 222 22.88 23.27 5.21
N ALA A 223 23.92 22.71 4.56
CA ALA A 223 24.05 22.70 3.12
C ALA A 223 23.00 21.80 2.39
N GLU A 224 22.36 20.91 3.10
CA GLU A 224 21.38 19.93 2.56
C GLU A 224 19.97 20.17 3.11
N ALA A 225 19.78 21.18 3.97
CA ALA A 225 18.55 21.38 4.73
C ALA A 225 17.28 21.39 3.87
N GLU A 226 17.27 22.17 2.79
CA GLU A 226 16.10 22.26 1.91
C GLU A 226 15.84 20.94 1.16
N ALA A 227 16.91 20.24 0.75
CA ALA A 227 16.78 18.94 0.11
C ALA A 227 16.21 17.90 1.08
N LEU A 228 16.66 17.86 2.32
CA LEU A 228 16.17 16.92 3.32
C LEU A 228 14.70 17.20 3.73
N LYS A 229 14.30 18.46 3.82
CA LYS A 229 12.89 18.84 4.02
C LYS A 229 12.02 18.35 2.85
N LEU A 230 12.52 18.52 1.61
CA LEU A 230 11.85 18.01 0.42
C LEU A 230 11.74 16.48 0.49
N TYR A 231 12.83 15.77 0.75
CA TYR A 231 12.84 14.29 0.82
C TYR A 231 11.86 13.76 1.87
N ARG A 232 11.81 14.42 3.04
CA ARG A 232 10.81 14.08 4.06
C ARG A 232 9.38 14.30 3.55
N SER A 233 9.12 15.41 2.86
CA SER A 233 7.79 15.69 2.32
C SER A 233 7.36 14.64 1.27
N LEU A 234 8.31 14.11 0.49
CA LEU A 234 8.06 13.02 -0.46
C LEU A 234 7.73 11.70 0.23
N ALA A 235 8.41 11.39 1.35
CA ALA A 235 8.20 10.19 2.13
C ALA A 235 6.97 10.27 3.06
N THR A 236 6.42 11.47 3.29
CA THR A 236 5.24 11.66 4.16
C THR A 236 3.97 11.39 3.37
N LEU A 237 3.13 10.49 3.88
CA LEU A 237 1.83 10.18 3.29
C LEU A 237 0.83 11.32 3.56
N ASP A 238 0.07 11.72 2.53
CA ASP A 238 -1.01 12.69 2.69
C ASP A 238 -2.24 12.03 3.30
N ARG A 239 -2.39 12.19 4.61
CA ARG A 239 -3.50 11.63 5.38
C ARG A 239 -4.82 12.38 5.19
N SER A 240 -4.85 13.41 4.33
CA SER A 240 -6.04 14.18 3.96
C SER A 240 -6.59 13.80 2.58
N ALA A 241 -6.01 12.80 1.92
CA ALA A 241 -6.49 12.31 0.63
C ALA A 241 -7.99 11.99 0.69
N PRO A 242 -8.78 12.35 -0.36
CA PRO A 242 -10.22 12.15 -0.35
C PRO A 242 -10.57 10.66 -0.43
N ILE A 243 -11.22 10.13 0.61
CA ILE A 243 -11.73 8.76 0.63
C ILE A 243 -13.26 8.75 0.59
N PRO A 244 -13.87 7.77 -0.09
CA PRO A 244 -15.32 7.59 -0.07
C PRO A 244 -15.77 7.07 1.31
N ASP A 245 -17.08 7.10 1.54
CA ASP A 245 -17.67 6.45 2.70
C ASP A 245 -17.34 4.95 2.72
N LEU A 246 -17.02 4.43 3.90
CA LEU A 246 -16.66 3.03 4.12
C LEU A 246 -17.71 2.35 5.02
N PRO A 247 -18.90 2.05 4.50
CA PRO A 247 -19.94 1.36 5.26
C PRO A 247 -19.49 -0.05 5.63
N ASP A 248 -20.07 -0.60 6.70
CA ASP A 248 -19.88 -1.99 7.04
C ASP A 248 -20.51 -2.85 5.93
N LEU A 249 -19.67 -3.57 5.19
CA LEU A 249 -20.08 -4.35 4.02
C LEU A 249 -19.23 -5.61 3.90
N GLU A 250 -19.89 -6.73 3.71
CA GLU A 250 -19.23 -7.99 3.33
C GLU A 250 -19.22 -8.09 1.81
N PRO A 251 -18.08 -8.48 1.19
CA PRO A 251 -17.99 -8.63 -0.25
C PRO A 251 -18.94 -9.70 -0.79
N ASP A 252 -19.53 -9.43 -1.94
CA ASP A 252 -20.34 -10.38 -2.70
C ASP A 252 -19.40 -11.27 -3.54
N TRP A 253 -18.94 -12.35 -2.92
CA TRP A 253 -18.03 -13.29 -3.59
C TRP A 253 -18.70 -14.07 -4.71
N GLU A 254 -20.02 -14.30 -4.67
CA GLU A 254 -20.75 -14.95 -5.74
C GLU A 254 -20.75 -14.11 -7.03
N LYS A 255 -21.02 -12.81 -6.87
CA LYS A 255 -20.97 -11.87 -8.00
C LYS A 255 -19.55 -11.77 -8.58
N LEU A 256 -18.52 -11.75 -7.75
CA LEU A 256 -17.13 -11.74 -8.21
C LEU A 256 -16.74 -13.06 -8.90
N ALA A 257 -17.26 -14.19 -8.43
CA ALA A 257 -17.09 -15.51 -9.08
C ALA A 257 -17.67 -15.54 -10.47
N ALA A 258 -18.92 -15.04 -10.64
CA ALA A 258 -19.55 -14.91 -11.94
C ALA A 258 -18.69 -14.06 -12.89
N ARG A 259 -18.19 -12.92 -12.41
CA ARG A 259 -17.31 -12.04 -13.19
C ARG A 259 -16.00 -12.71 -13.58
N ALA A 260 -15.39 -13.47 -12.66
CA ALA A 260 -14.17 -14.25 -12.94
C ALA A 260 -14.42 -15.32 -14.03
N SER A 261 -15.59 -15.98 -13.99
CA SER A 261 -15.99 -16.96 -15.00
C SER A 261 -16.18 -16.31 -16.38
N GLU A 262 -16.84 -15.15 -16.46
CA GLU A 262 -17.04 -14.39 -17.70
C GLU A 262 -15.72 -14.05 -18.42
N ILE A 263 -14.69 -13.69 -17.66
CA ILE A 263 -13.37 -13.37 -18.22
C ILE A 263 -12.45 -14.59 -18.38
N GLY A 264 -12.93 -15.81 -18.08
CA GLY A 264 -12.22 -17.07 -18.31
C GLY A 264 -11.28 -17.52 -17.19
N LEU A 265 -11.32 -16.86 -16.02
CA LEU A 265 -10.54 -17.25 -14.84
C LEU A 265 -11.29 -18.31 -14.00
N GLY A 266 -11.58 -19.47 -14.60
CA GLY A 266 -12.41 -20.50 -13.99
C GLY A 266 -11.86 -21.11 -12.69
N ARG A 267 -10.55 -21.05 -12.45
CA ARG A 267 -9.97 -21.44 -11.17
C ARG A 267 -10.32 -20.42 -10.08
N LEU A 268 -10.19 -19.13 -10.38
CA LEU A 268 -10.58 -18.06 -9.49
C LEU A 268 -12.07 -18.10 -9.19
N ALA A 269 -12.90 -18.30 -10.22
CA ALA A 269 -14.35 -18.43 -10.07
C ALA A 269 -14.72 -19.49 -9.02
N ARG A 270 -14.19 -20.71 -9.15
CA ARG A 270 -14.43 -21.78 -8.18
C ARG A 270 -13.97 -21.42 -6.76
N LEU A 271 -12.80 -20.80 -6.62
CA LEU A 271 -12.29 -20.35 -5.32
C LEU A 271 -13.24 -19.36 -4.65
N LEU A 272 -13.84 -18.47 -5.42
CA LEU A 272 -14.78 -17.46 -4.96
C LEU A 272 -16.16 -18.05 -4.65
N GLU A 273 -16.64 -19.03 -5.45
CA GLU A 273 -17.85 -19.80 -5.19
C GLU A 273 -17.75 -20.55 -3.85
N ASP A 274 -16.62 -21.22 -3.60
CA ASP A 274 -16.36 -21.90 -2.33
C ASP A 274 -16.38 -20.91 -1.14
N ALA A 275 -15.85 -19.70 -1.35
CA ALA A 275 -15.84 -18.66 -0.34
C ALA A 275 -17.24 -18.08 -0.06
N ALA A 276 -18.05 -17.90 -1.11
CA ALA A 276 -19.45 -17.48 -0.98
C ALA A 276 -20.29 -18.50 -0.22
N ALA A 277 -20.09 -19.80 -0.51
CA ALA A 277 -20.80 -20.88 0.17
C ALA A 277 -20.42 -21.00 1.66
N ALA A 278 -19.27 -20.47 2.09
CA ALA A 278 -18.76 -20.48 3.45
C ALA A 278 -19.06 -19.18 4.24
N GLN A 279 -19.68 -18.19 3.60
CA GLN A 279 -20.00 -16.88 4.17
C GLN A 279 -21.27 -16.92 5.00
#